data_ef6f5b87dcc241303cbaa1cf8951a070
#
_entry.id   ef6f5b87dcc241303cbaa1cf8951a070
#
_cell.length_a   1.000
_cell.length_b   1.000
_cell.length_c   1.000
_cell.angle_alpha   90.00
_cell.angle_beta   90.00
_cell.angle_gamma   90.00
#
_symmetry.space_group_name_H-M   'P 1'
#
loop_
_entity.id
_entity.type
_entity.pdbx_description
1 polymer ?
#
loop_
_entity_poly.entity_id
_entity_poly.type
_entity_poly.pdbx_seq_one_letter_code
_entity_poly.pdbx_strand_id
1 'polypeptide(L)'
;VRIRPTRQQVLGLLPERLVLVRGPREPGALYLSFDDGPHPEHTPRLLDLLARHDARASFFLIGQRIEQHPALVERIVAEGHTLGNHSYSHPLFHRLSLREQLDEVERTDRLLADFDRSGPHRFRPPRGVVSLRLLLAFARRGRNLAYWSYDSLDYQPQPPDELAARLLQRPPADGDVLLMHDDSDCAAQILAQLLPAWHTAGRSLRALPAVAA
;
A
#
# COMPACT_ATOMS: atom_id res chain seq x y z
N VAL A 1 7.46 -20.95 25.04
CA VAL A 1 7.53 -19.57 24.47
C VAL A 1 6.12 -19.22 24.03
N ARG A 2 5.45 -18.27 24.71
CA ARG A 2 4.15 -17.76 24.24
C ARG A 2 4.41 -16.87 23.04
N ILE A 3 4.19 -17.38 21.84
CA ILE A 3 4.24 -16.59 20.60
C ILE A 3 3.04 -15.62 20.64
N ARG A 4 3.30 -14.33 20.80
CA ARG A 4 2.25 -13.32 20.69
C ARG A 4 1.92 -13.14 19.21
N PRO A 5 0.63 -13.15 18.82
CA PRO A 5 0.25 -12.93 17.44
C PRO A 5 0.73 -11.52 16.98
N THR A 6 1.15 -11.43 15.73
CA THR A 6 1.45 -10.12 15.11
C THR A 6 0.17 -9.31 14.93
N ARG A 7 0.32 -7.98 14.75
CA ARG A 7 -0.83 -7.11 14.47
C ARG A 7 -1.58 -7.56 13.22
N GLN A 8 -0.86 -7.93 12.16
CA GLN A 8 -1.44 -8.43 10.91
C GLN A 8 -2.26 -9.71 11.11
N GLN A 9 -1.77 -10.63 11.94
CA GLN A 9 -2.50 -11.85 12.27
C GLN A 9 -3.80 -11.53 13.02
N VAL A 10 -3.78 -10.60 13.98
CA VAL A 10 -4.99 -10.19 14.70
C VAL A 10 -5.99 -9.48 13.78
N LEU A 11 -5.50 -8.54 12.97
CA LEU A 11 -6.35 -7.81 12.03
C LEU A 11 -6.92 -8.70 10.93
N GLY A 12 -6.19 -9.73 10.52
CA GLY A 12 -6.65 -10.73 9.55
C GLY A 12 -7.80 -11.64 10.03
N LEU A 13 -8.18 -11.55 11.32
CA LEU A 13 -9.39 -12.21 11.85
C LEU A 13 -10.65 -11.36 11.65
N LEU A 14 -10.49 -10.07 11.30
CA LEU A 14 -11.61 -9.19 11.03
C LEU A 14 -12.17 -9.44 9.62
N PRO A 15 -13.45 -9.15 9.37
CA PRO A 15 -14.03 -9.27 8.04
C PRO A 15 -13.24 -8.45 7.01
N GLU A 16 -12.98 -9.02 5.83
CA GLU A 16 -12.21 -8.38 4.75
C GLU A 16 -12.82 -7.04 4.31
N ARG A 17 -14.15 -6.91 4.37
CA ARG A 17 -14.85 -5.64 4.13
C ARG A 17 -14.45 -4.51 5.10
N LEU A 18 -13.86 -4.83 6.25
CA LEU A 18 -13.35 -3.84 7.21
C LEU A 18 -11.83 -3.71 7.13
N VAL A 19 -11.10 -4.84 7.06
CA VAL A 19 -9.64 -4.86 7.02
C VAL A 19 -9.17 -5.90 6.00
N LEU A 20 -8.58 -5.44 4.91
CA LEU A 20 -7.90 -6.31 3.96
C LEU A 20 -6.44 -6.44 4.36
N VAL A 21 -5.98 -7.65 4.67
CA VAL A 21 -4.58 -7.96 4.98
C VAL A 21 -3.92 -8.74 3.84
N ARG A 22 -4.71 -9.52 3.11
CA ARG A 22 -4.31 -10.28 1.93
C ARG A 22 -5.28 -10.01 0.79
N GLY A 23 -4.79 -10.02 -0.42
CA GLY A 23 -5.65 -10.03 -1.60
C GLY A 23 -6.20 -11.43 -1.91
N PRO A 24 -7.05 -11.55 -2.95
CA PRO A 24 -7.54 -12.84 -3.43
C PRO A 24 -6.42 -13.84 -3.69
N ARG A 25 -6.59 -15.08 -3.22
CA ARG A 25 -5.61 -16.14 -3.39
C ARG A 25 -5.77 -16.82 -4.74
N GLU A 26 -5.37 -16.13 -5.78
CA GLU A 26 -5.30 -16.68 -7.12
C GLU A 26 -3.89 -17.23 -7.39
N PRO A 27 -3.72 -18.33 -8.13
CA PRO A 27 -2.40 -18.88 -8.42
C PRO A 27 -1.46 -17.83 -9.03
N GLY A 28 -0.29 -17.66 -8.43
CA GLY A 28 0.72 -16.70 -8.86
C GLY A 28 0.44 -15.24 -8.51
N ALA A 29 -0.74 -14.88 -8.01
CA ALA A 29 -1.07 -13.49 -7.72
C ALA A 29 -0.29 -12.92 -6.52
N LEU A 30 0.35 -11.78 -6.72
CA LEU A 30 1.03 -10.99 -5.70
C LEU A 30 0.59 -9.54 -5.82
N TYR A 31 0.22 -8.93 -4.70
CA TYR A 31 -0.27 -7.56 -4.68
C TYR A 31 0.83 -6.61 -4.21
N LEU A 32 1.28 -5.74 -5.12
CA LEU A 32 2.26 -4.71 -4.79
C LEU A 32 1.55 -3.50 -4.20
N SER A 33 2.13 -2.93 -3.14
CA SER A 33 1.64 -1.68 -2.56
C SER A 33 2.77 -0.80 -2.07
N PHE A 34 2.63 0.51 -2.35
CA PHE A 34 3.61 1.53 -2.02
C PHE A 34 2.96 2.59 -1.13
N ASP A 35 3.64 2.96 -0.06
CA ASP A 35 3.22 3.99 0.88
C ASP A 35 4.09 5.25 0.71
N ASP A 36 3.60 6.36 1.24
CA ASP A 36 4.29 7.64 1.38
C ASP A 36 4.40 8.52 0.13
N GLY A 37 4.07 8.02 -1.06
CA GLY A 37 4.11 8.82 -2.29
C GLY A 37 3.04 9.94 -2.41
N PRO A 38 3.03 10.62 -3.58
CA PRO A 38 4.02 10.54 -4.65
C PRO A 38 5.30 11.33 -4.33
N HIS A 39 6.44 10.84 -4.79
CA HIS A 39 7.73 11.53 -4.69
C HIS A 39 8.19 11.97 -6.10
N PRO A 40 8.66 13.22 -6.30
CA PRO A 40 8.93 13.76 -7.63
C PRO A 40 10.02 13.00 -8.42
N GLU A 41 10.97 12.37 -7.73
CA GLU A 41 12.06 11.64 -8.38
C GLU A 41 11.85 10.11 -8.36
N HIS A 42 11.34 9.56 -7.26
CA HIS A 42 11.30 8.10 -7.07
C HIS A 42 10.06 7.48 -7.68
N THR A 43 8.87 8.09 -7.52
CA THR A 43 7.64 7.57 -8.09
C THR A 43 7.70 7.43 -9.61
N PRO A 44 8.23 8.38 -10.42
CA PRO A 44 8.36 8.20 -11.87
C PRO A 44 9.24 7.01 -12.25
N ARG A 45 10.39 6.82 -11.57
CA ARG A 45 11.29 5.70 -11.84
C ARG A 45 10.64 4.36 -11.54
N LEU A 46 9.88 4.32 -10.44
CA LEU A 46 9.10 3.13 -10.05
C LEU A 46 8.02 2.81 -11.09
N LEU A 47 7.27 3.80 -11.57
CA LEU A 47 6.26 3.63 -12.62
C LEU A 47 6.88 3.10 -13.92
N ASP A 48 8.01 3.68 -14.35
CA ASP A 48 8.76 3.19 -15.52
C ASP A 48 9.18 1.73 -15.37
N LEU A 49 9.59 1.33 -14.17
CA LEU A 49 9.97 -0.06 -13.88
C LEU A 49 8.77 -0.98 -13.93
N LEU A 50 7.66 -0.62 -13.28
CA LEU A 50 6.43 -1.41 -13.27
C LEU A 50 5.87 -1.60 -14.69
N ALA A 51 5.88 -0.53 -15.51
CA ALA A 51 5.41 -0.58 -16.89
C ALA A 51 6.21 -1.57 -17.75
N ARG A 52 7.55 -1.61 -17.60
CA ARG A 52 8.41 -2.55 -18.33
C ARG A 52 8.12 -4.02 -18.03
N HIS A 53 7.50 -4.31 -16.88
CA HIS A 53 7.19 -5.68 -16.43
C HIS A 53 5.69 -5.98 -16.41
N ASP A 54 4.86 -5.13 -17.04
CA ASP A 54 3.39 -5.24 -17.01
C ASP A 54 2.81 -5.44 -15.61
N ALA A 55 3.44 -4.83 -14.61
CA ALA A 55 3.05 -4.91 -13.21
C ALA A 55 2.07 -3.79 -12.86
N ARG A 56 1.09 -4.09 -12.02
CA ARG A 56 0.18 -3.10 -11.44
C ARG A 56 0.34 -3.10 -9.93
N ALA A 57 0.08 -1.94 -9.32
CA ALA A 57 0.28 -1.74 -7.89
C ALA A 57 -0.78 -0.80 -7.29
N SER A 58 -0.84 -0.75 -5.96
CA SER A 58 -1.65 0.20 -5.21
C SER A 58 -0.74 1.23 -4.55
N PHE A 59 -1.03 2.51 -4.74
CA PHE A 59 -0.27 3.61 -4.16
C PHE A 59 -1.09 4.27 -3.05
N PHE A 60 -0.64 4.16 -1.81
CA PHE A 60 -1.22 4.81 -0.65
C PHE A 60 -0.56 6.17 -0.47
N LEU A 61 -1.24 7.20 -0.96
CA LEU A 61 -0.67 8.53 -1.13
C LEU A 61 -0.95 9.44 0.07
N ILE A 62 0.03 10.27 0.41
CA ILE A 62 -0.08 11.33 1.41
C ILE A 62 -0.75 12.56 0.77
N GLY A 63 -1.81 13.10 1.39
CA GLY A 63 -2.59 14.20 0.84
C GLY A 63 -1.75 15.44 0.49
N GLN A 64 -0.82 15.84 1.36
CA GLN A 64 0.10 16.96 1.07
C GLN A 64 0.95 16.73 -0.18
N ARG A 65 1.36 15.48 -0.44
CA ARG A 65 2.15 15.12 -1.62
C ARG A 65 1.30 15.05 -2.89
N ILE A 66 0.02 14.70 -2.77
CA ILE A 66 -0.96 14.78 -3.86
C ILE A 66 -1.09 16.24 -4.34
N GLU A 67 -1.27 17.19 -3.41
CA GLU A 67 -1.37 18.63 -3.72
C GLU A 67 -0.09 19.17 -4.39
N GLN A 68 1.08 18.67 -4.00
CA GLN A 68 2.36 19.10 -4.55
C GLN A 68 2.66 18.50 -5.93
N HIS A 69 2.17 17.30 -6.22
CA HIS A 69 2.53 16.54 -7.41
C HIS A 69 1.31 15.90 -8.11
N PRO A 70 0.27 16.69 -8.47
CA PRO A 70 -0.97 16.15 -9.05
C PRO A 70 -0.74 15.41 -10.38
N ALA A 71 0.18 15.84 -11.21
CA ALA A 71 0.51 15.17 -12.47
C ALA A 71 1.05 13.75 -12.28
N LEU A 72 1.72 13.46 -11.16
CA LEU A 72 2.16 12.10 -10.83
C LEU A 72 0.97 11.22 -10.44
N VAL A 73 -0.03 11.77 -9.75
CA VAL A 73 -1.25 11.02 -9.41
C VAL A 73 -2.04 10.70 -10.68
N GLU A 74 -2.17 11.65 -11.61
CA GLU A 74 -2.76 11.41 -12.94
C GLU A 74 -2.04 10.28 -13.67
N ARG A 75 -0.70 10.27 -13.64
CA ARG A 75 0.13 9.24 -14.26
C ARG A 75 -0.11 7.87 -13.61
N ILE A 76 -0.15 7.79 -12.28
CA ILE A 76 -0.45 6.55 -11.54
C ILE A 76 -1.78 5.95 -12.01
N VAL A 77 -2.83 6.76 -12.12
CA VAL A 77 -4.14 6.32 -12.59
C VAL A 77 -4.12 5.92 -14.06
N ALA A 78 -3.51 6.75 -14.93
CA ALA A 78 -3.44 6.50 -16.38
C ALA A 78 -2.69 5.20 -16.71
N GLU A 79 -1.71 4.81 -15.91
CA GLU A 79 -0.98 3.54 -16.06
C GLU A 79 -1.70 2.34 -15.44
N GLY A 80 -2.93 2.50 -14.92
CA GLY A 80 -3.78 1.42 -14.42
C GLY A 80 -3.43 0.93 -13.01
N HIS A 81 -2.75 1.75 -12.23
CA HIS A 81 -2.54 1.52 -10.81
C HIS A 81 -3.76 2.00 -9.99
N THR A 82 -3.90 1.52 -8.75
CA THR A 82 -4.98 1.96 -7.87
C THR A 82 -4.49 2.95 -6.82
N LEU A 83 -5.36 3.88 -6.47
CA LEU A 83 -5.09 4.84 -5.41
C LEU A 83 -5.57 4.32 -4.06
N GLY A 84 -4.80 4.65 -3.01
CA GLY A 84 -5.13 4.45 -1.61
C GLY A 84 -4.86 5.72 -0.81
N ASN A 85 -5.49 5.83 0.33
CA ASN A 85 -5.36 6.96 1.25
C ASN A 85 -4.35 6.64 2.36
N HIS A 86 -3.29 7.49 2.49
CA HIS A 86 -2.28 7.34 3.55
C HIS A 86 -2.28 8.51 4.54
N SER A 87 -3.46 9.10 4.80
CA SER A 87 -3.69 10.33 5.55
C SER A 87 -3.19 11.60 4.84
N TYR A 88 -3.54 12.77 5.40
CA TYR A 88 -3.20 14.02 4.75
C TYR A 88 -1.74 14.44 5.01
N SER A 89 -1.27 14.36 6.27
CA SER A 89 0.05 14.85 6.69
C SER A 89 0.97 13.77 7.27
N HIS A 90 0.57 12.49 7.22
CA HIS A 90 1.30 11.36 7.79
C HIS A 90 1.64 11.51 9.28
N PRO A 91 0.68 11.90 10.14
CA PRO A 91 0.95 12.16 11.55
C PRO A 91 1.08 10.89 12.37
N LEU A 92 1.53 11.03 13.62
CA LEU A 92 1.48 9.95 14.60
C LEU A 92 0.02 9.72 15.06
N PHE A 93 -0.72 8.85 14.36
CA PHE A 93 -2.15 8.62 14.55
C PHE A 93 -2.55 8.35 16.01
N HIS A 94 -1.70 7.68 16.79
CA HIS A 94 -1.98 7.42 18.21
C HIS A 94 -1.96 8.67 19.11
N ARG A 95 -1.46 9.80 18.61
CA ARG A 95 -1.44 11.10 19.32
C ARG A 95 -2.64 11.97 18.96
N LEU A 96 -3.39 11.61 17.94
CA LEU A 96 -4.54 12.35 17.47
C LEU A 96 -5.83 11.87 18.15
N SER A 97 -6.75 12.80 18.38
CA SER A 97 -8.14 12.47 18.71
C SER A 97 -8.80 11.75 17.51
N LEU A 98 -9.89 11.03 17.75
CA LEU A 98 -10.64 10.37 16.69
C LEU A 98 -11.11 11.37 15.60
N ARG A 99 -11.50 12.60 16.00
CA ARG A 99 -11.93 13.65 15.08
C ARG A 99 -10.77 14.04 14.14
N GLU A 100 -9.60 14.32 14.69
CA GLU A 100 -8.42 14.66 13.90
C GLU A 100 -8.00 13.51 12.96
N GLN A 101 -8.06 12.26 13.45
CA GLN A 101 -7.79 11.08 12.60
C GLN A 101 -8.75 11.02 11.40
N LEU A 102 -10.04 11.28 11.63
CA LEU A 102 -11.04 11.29 10.57
C LEU A 102 -10.86 12.47 9.61
N ASP A 103 -10.52 13.65 10.12
CA ASP A 103 -10.24 14.85 9.31
C ASP A 103 -9.05 14.61 8.36
N GLU A 104 -7.97 13.96 8.85
CA GLU A 104 -6.81 13.54 8.05
C GLU A 104 -7.24 12.61 6.88
N VAL A 105 -8.09 11.63 7.17
CA VAL A 105 -8.59 10.69 6.17
C VAL A 105 -9.51 11.38 5.17
N GLU A 106 -10.51 12.14 5.64
CA GLU A 106 -11.52 12.77 4.79
C GLU A 106 -10.92 13.85 3.88
N ARG A 107 -9.89 14.55 4.35
CA ARG A 107 -9.18 15.54 3.54
C ARG A 107 -8.48 14.88 2.35
N THR A 108 -7.80 13.78 2.58
CA THR A 108 -7.12 13.04 1.50
C THR A 108 -8.12 12.39 0.55
N ASP A 109 -9.24 11.86 1.05
CA ASP A 109 -10.28 11.28 0.19
C ASP A 109 -10.84 12.29 -0.81
N ARG A 110 -11.05 13.55 -0.37
CA ARG A 110 -11.51 14.60 -1.29
C ARG A 110 -10.51 14.86 -2.40
N LEU A 111 -9.21 14.86 -2.10
CA LEU A 111 -8.16 15.02 -3.12
C LEU A 111 -8.11 13.83 -4.09
N LEU A 112 -8.18 12.61 -3.57
CA LEU A 112 -8.17 11.40 -4.41
C LEU A 112 -9.38 11.31 -5.34
N ALA A 113 -10.55 11.79 -4.91
CA ALA A 113 -11.78 11.80 -5.70
C ALA A 113 -11.71 12.67 -6.97
N ASP A 114 -10.77 13.61 -7.03
CA ASP A 114 -10.52 14.42 -8.24
C ASP A 114 -9.84 13.60 -9.35
N PHE A 115 -9.11 12.55 -8.99
CA PHE A 115 -8.36 11.69 -9.93
C PHE A 115 -9.06 10.36 -10.22
N ASP A 116 -9.72 9.77 -9.21
CA ASP A 116 -10.39 8.48 -9.33
C ASP A 116 -11.72 8.49 -8.59
N ARG A 117 -12.82 8.39 -9.34
CA ARG A 117 -14.20 8.36 -8.83
C ARG A 117 -14.72 6.94 -8.59
N SER A 118 -13.84 5.94 -8.50
CA SER A 118 -14.22 4.52 -8.35
C SER A 118 -14.88 4.18 -7.01
N GLY A 119 -14.96 5.14 -6.08
CA GLY A 119 -15.58 4.97 -4.75
C GLY A 119 -14.65 5.34 -3.61
N PRO A 120 -14.98 4.98 -2.38
CA PRO A 120 -14.10 5.28 -1.25
C PRO A 120 -12.80 4.50 -1.37
N HIS A 121 -11.67 5.20 -1.37
CA HIS A 121 -10.35 4.58 -1.41
C HIS A 121 -10.05 3.84 -0.10
N ARG A 122 -9.32 2.73 -0.21
CA ARG A 122 -8.81 2.02 0.97
C ARG A 122 -7.88 2.92 1.76
N PHE A 123 -8.00 2.89 3.07
CA PHE A 123 -7.11 3.64 3.96
C PHE A 123 -6.04 2.72 4.55
N ARG A 124 -4.80 3.13 4.47
CA ARG A 124 -3.71 2.52 5.22
C ARG A 124 -3.23 3.53 6.27
N PRO A 125 -3.32 3.18 7.57
CA PRO A 125 -2.90 4.11 8.61
C PRO A 125 -1.37 4.27 8.62
N PRO A 126 -0.85 5.49 8.80
CA PRO A 126 0.57 5.75 8.99
C PRO A 126 1.19 4.79 10.00
N ARG A 127 2.34 4.19 9.63
CA ARG A 127 3.07 3.20 10.43
C ARG A 127 2.24 1.98 10.84
N GLY A 128 1.14 1.70 10.16
CA GLY A 128 0.21 0.62 10.50
C GLY A 128 -0.45 0.77 11.88
N VAL A 129 -0.54 1.97 12.44
CA VAL A 129 -1.12 2.19 13.77
C VAL A 129 -2.61 2.47 13.65
N VAL A 130 -3.43 1.56 14.18
CA VAL A 130 -4.88 1.71 14.22
C VAL A 130 -5.39 1.52 15.65
N SER A 131 -6.37 2.36 16.06
CA SER A 131 -7.07 2.23 17.32
C SER A 131 -8.41 1.52 17.14
N LEU A 132 -8.92 0.89 18.20
CA LEU A 132 -10.26 0.30 18.18
C LEU A 132 -11.34 1.37 17.86
N ARG A 133 -11.16 2.60 18.33
CA ARG A 133 -12.09 3.71 18.04
C ARG A 133 -12.15 4.02 16.56
N LEU A 134 -11.00 4.06 15.88
CA LEU A 134 -10.93 4.27 14.43
C LEU A 134 -11.56 3.10 13.66
N LEU A 135 -11.28 1.86 14.06
CA LEU A 135 -11.90 0.66 13.47
C LEU A 135 -13.43 0.71 13.56
N LEU A 136 -13.96 1.03 14.73
CA LEU A 136 -15.42 1.16 14.93
C LEU A 136 -16.02 2.31 14.11
N ALA A 137 -15.32 3.44 14.01
CA ALA A 137 -15.75 4.56 13.19
C ALA A 137 -15.78 4.19 11.70
N PHE A 138 -14.79 3.43 11.22
CA PHE A 138 -14.72 2.94 9.84
C PHE A 138 -15.84 1.93 9.56
N ALA A 139 -16.06 0.97 10.46
CA ALA A 139 -17.15 0.01 10.34
C ALA A 139 -18.52 0.69 10.20
N ARG A 140 -18.79 1.75 11.00
CA ARG A 140 -20.03 2.52 10.91
C ARG A 140 -20.19 3.33 9.63
N ARG A 141 -19.09 3.70 8.98
CA ARG A 141 -19.07 4.50 7.75
C ARG A 141 -18.92 3.67 6.48
N GLY A 142 -18.93 2.35 6.58
CA GLY A 142 -18.67 1.47 5.44
C GLY A 142 -17.28 1.63 4.85
N ARG A 143 -16.31 2.15 5.65
CA ARG A 143 -14.93 2.34 5.24
C ARG A 143 -14.10 1.11 5.51
N ASN A 144 -13.08 0.88 4.69
CA ASN A 144 -12.18 -0.23 4.92
C ASN A 144 -10.70 0.21 5.00
N LEU A 145 -9.94 -0.63 5.69
CA LEU A 145 -8.50 -0.52 5.84
C LEU A 145 -7.79 -1.50 4.91
N ALA A 146 -6.63 -1.10 4.40
CA ALA A 146 -5.70 -2.01 3.79
C ALA A 146 -4.44 -2.12 4.64
N TYR A 147 -4.05 -3.35 4.90
CA TYR A 147 -2.79 -3.69 5.55
C TYR A 147 -1.90 -4.44 4.56
N TRP A 148 -0.89 -5.10 5.08
CA TRP A 148 0.01 -5.98 4.34
C TRP A 148 0.19 -7.29 5.08
N SER A 149 0.53 -8.32 4.36
CA SER A 149 0.87 -9.63 4.92
C SER A 149 2.36 -9.95 4.77
N TYR A 150 3.04 -9.21 3.90
CA TYR A 150 4.48 -9.35 3.68
C TYR A 150 5.16 -7.98 3.72
N ASP A 151 6.23 -7.85 4.52
CA ASP A 151 6.97 -6.61 4.71
C ASP A 151 8.30 -6.70 3.97
N SER A 152 8.56 -5.77 3.04
CA SER A 152 9.83 -5.70 2.31
C SER A 152 10.98 -5.26 3.21
N LEU A 153 10.69 -4.48 4.24
CA LEU A 153 11.66 -3.78 5.11
C LEU A 153 12.53 -2.76 4.37
N ASP A 154 12.07 -2.25 3.23
CA ASP A 154 12.79 -1.27 2.40
C ASP A 154 13.05 0.07 3.11
N TYR A 155 12.34 0.35 4.19
CA TYR A 155 12.55 1.48 5.09
C TYR A 155 13.68 1.26 6.14
N GLN A 156 14.26 0.07 6.19
CA GLN A 156 15.36 -0.24 7.08
C GLN A 156 16.71 0.16 6.44
N PRO A 157 17.75 0.46 7.25
CA PRO A 157 19.06 0.89 6.74
C PRO A 157 19.89 -0.28 6.16
N GLN A 158 19.25 -1.24 5.51
CA GLN A 158 19.89 -2.39 4.86
C GLN A 158 20.06 -2.12 3.37
N PRO A 159 21.16 -2.62 2.75
CA PRO A 159 21.34 -2.51 1.30
C PRO A 159 20.18 -3.15 0.52
N PRO A 160 19.72 -2.52 -0.57
CA PRO A 160 18.65 -3.07 -1.41
C PRO A 160 18.92 -4.50 -1.91
N ASP A 161 20.19 -4.83 -2.20
CA ASP A 161 20.60 -6.17 -2.65
C ASP A 161 20.36 -7.25 -1.60
N GLU A 162 20.63 -6.95 -0.32
CA GLU A 162 20.36 -7.88 0.79
C GLU A 162 18.86 -8.09 0.99
N LEU A 163 18.07 -7.02 0.86
CA LEU A 163 16.61 -7.10 0.95
C LEU A 163 16.03 -7.88 -0.23
N ALA A 164 16.51 -7.66 -1.45
CA ALA A 164 16.13 -8.43 -2.62
C ALA A 164 16.50 -9.92 -2.47
N ALA A 165 17.71 -10.24 -2.04
CA ALA A 165 18.14 -11.62 -1.79
C ALA A 165 17.25 -12.31 -0.74
N ARG A 166 16.87 -11.62 0.34
CA ARG A 166 15.94 -12.13 1.35
C ARG A 166 14.56 -12.45 0.76
N LEU A 167 14.03 -11.56 -0.10
CA LEU A 167 12.74 -11.74 -0.77
C LEU A 167 12.76 -12.89 -1.79
N LEU A 168 13.89 -13.14 -2.43
CA LEU A 168 14.09 -14.30 -3.32
C LEU A 168 14.19 -15.62 -2.53
N GLN A 169 14.88 -15.61 -1.37
CA GLN A 169 15.00 -16.80 -0.52
C GLN A 169 13.70 -17.17 0.19
N ARG A 170 12.88 -16.18 0.53
CA ARG A 170 11.58 -16.34 1.19
C ARG A 170 10.54 -15.55 0.41
N PRO A 171 10.11 -16.03 -0.75
CA PRO A 171 9.20 -15.30 -1.60
C PRO A 171 7.81 -15.16 -0.95
N PRO A 172 7.10 -14.07 -1.23
CA PRO A 172 5.72 -13.92 -0.84
C PRO A 172 4.85 -15.05 -1.43
N ALA A 173 3.85 -15.49 -0.67
CA ALA A 173 2.89 -16.49 -1.10
C ALA A 173 1.78 -15.86 -1.97
N ASP A 174 0.99 -16.70 -2.63
CA ASP A 174 -0.17 -16.26 -3.40
C ASP A 174 -1.16 -15.49 -2.52
N GLY A 175 -1.59 -14.34 -3.01
CA GLY A 175 -2.45 -13.42 -2.29
C GLY A 175 -1.75 -12.51 -1.28
N ASP A 176 -0.42 -12.62 -1.13
CA ASP A 176 0.28 -11.69 -0.24
C ASP A 176 0.22 -10.26 -0.77
N VAL A 177 0.02 -9.32 0.17
CA VAL A 177 0.16 -7.88 -0.05
C VAL A 177 1.53 -7.47 0.43
N LEU A 178 2.38 -7.07 -0.50
CA LEU A 178 3.75 -6.62 -0.22
C LEU A 178 3.74 -5.12 0.07
N LEU A 179 4.20 -4.76 1.26
CA LEU A 179 4.46 -3.37 1.65
C LEU A 179 5.83 -2.94 1.14
N MET A 180 5.85 -1.82 0.45
CA MET A 180 7.04 -1.06 0.05
C MET A 180 6.77 0.45 0.19
N HIS A 181 7.78 1.29 -0.06
CA HIS A 181 7.66 2.75 -0.01
C HIS A 181 8.25 3.37 -1.27
N ASP A 182 7.62 4.44 -1.78
CA ASP A 182 8.09 5.17 -2.97
C ASP A 182 8.68 6.55 -2.64
N ASP A 183 9.03 6.77 -1.39
CA ASP A 183 9.70 7.97 -0.91
C ASP A 183 11.24 7.94 -1.03
N SER A 184 11.77 6.80 -1.46
CA SER A 184 13.19 6.55 -1.73
C SER A 184 13.40 5.68 -2.97
N ASP A 185 14.64 5.53 -3.43
CA ASP A 185 15.00 4.67 -4.56
C ASP A 185 15.08 3.18 -4.19
N CYS A 186 14.95 2.84 -2.90
CA CYS A 186 15.18 1.49 -2.38
C CYS A 186 14.19 0.47 -2.99
N ALA A 187 12.89 0.81 -3.02
CA ALA A 187 11.87 -0.07 -3.61
C ALA A 187 12.13 -0.37 -5.08
N ALA A 188 12.51 0.64 -5.88
CA ALA A 188 12.83 0.45 -7.30
C ALA A 188 14.06 -0.43 -7.49
N GLN A 189 15.11 -0.27 -6.67
CA GLN A 189 16.32 -1.10 -6.72
C GLN A 189 16.05 -2.56 -6.34
N ILE A 190 15.22 -2.80 -5.32
CA ILE A 190 14.76 -4.14 -4.93
C ILE A 190 13.96 -4.78 -6.07
N LEU A 191 12.95 -4.08 -6.59
CA LEU A 191 12.07 -4.60 -7.62
C LEU A 191 12.79 -4.86 -8.95
N ALA A 192 13.81 -4.07 -9.31
CA ALA A 192 14.60 -4.32 -10.50
C ALA A 192 15.25 -5.71 -10.50
N GLN A 193 15.54 -6.26 -9.32
CA GLN A 193 16.10 -7.60 -9.16
C GLN A 193 15.00 -8.68 -9.06
N LEU A 194 13.87 -8.35 -8.43
CA LEU A 194 12.79 -9.32 -8.19
C LEU A 194 11.90 -9.55 -9.40
N LEU A 195 11.57 -8.49 -10.14
CA LEU A 195 10.57 -8.55 -11.22
C LEU A 195 10.94 -9.58 -12.32
N PRO A 196 12.19 -9.65 -12.82
CA PRO A 196 12.57 -10.68 -13.78
C PRO A 196 12.40 -12.10 -13.25
N ALA A 197 12.81 -12.35 -11.99
CA ALA A 197 12.71 -13.65 -11.35
C ALA A 197 11.24 -14.05 -11.10
N TRP A 198 10.43 -13.13 -10.65
CA TRP A 198 9.00 -13.34 -10.41
C TRP A 198 8.23 -13.56 -11.74
N HIS A 199 8.57 -12.82 -12.78
CA HIS A 199 8.02 -13.04 -14.11
C HIS A 199 8.32 -14.46 -14.63
N THR A 200 9.58 -14.90 -14.51
CA THR A 200 10.00 -16.27 -14.87
C THR A 200 9.27 -17.34 -14.05
N ALA A 201 8.97 -17.04 -12.78
CA ALA A 201 8.21 -17.92 -11.89
C ALA A 201 6.67 -17.87 -12.13
N GLY A 202 6.20 -17.16 -13.17
CA GLY A 202 4.78 -17.04 -13.49
C GLY A 202 3.98 -16.19 -12.51
N ARG A 203 4.63 -15.27 -11.79
CA ARG A 203 3.94 -14.36 -10.87
C ARG A 203 3.17 -13.29 -11.64
N SER A 204 1.92 -13.06 -11.23
CA SER A 204 1.08 -11.95 -11.67
C SER A 204 1.09 -10.83 -10.63
N LEU A 205 1.66 -9.68 -11.01
CA LEU A 205 1.84 -8.54 -10.11
C LEU A 205 0.69 -7.56 -10.28
N ARG A 206 -0.10 -7.40 -9.23
CA ARG A 206 -1.40 -6.75 -9.31
C ARG A 206 -1.55 -5.62 -8.30
N ALA A 207 -2.43 -4.68 -8.61
CA ALA A 207 -3.02 -3.75 -7.65
C ALA A 207 -4.07 -4.48 -6.79
N LEU A 208 -4.31 -3.98 -5.58
CA LEU A 208 -5.41 -4.45 -4.74
C LEU A 208 -6.75 -4.22 -5.46
N PRO A 209 -7.72 -5.15 -5.33
CA PRO A 209 -9.03 -4.96 -5.91
C PRO A 209 -9.70 -3.69 -5.34
N ALA A 210 -10.53 -3.05 -6.14
CA ALA A 210 -11.36 -1.93 -5.68
C ALA A 210 -12.19 -2.34 -4.46
N VAL A 211 -12.63 -1.35 -3.66
CA VAL A 211 -13.58 -1.60 -2.58
C VAL A 211 -14.90 -2.03 -3.22
N ALA A 212 -15.40 -3.22 -2.87
CA ALA A 212 -16.73 -3.62 -3.31
C ALA A 212 -17.78 -2.62 -2.78
N ALA A 213 -18.63 -2.14 -3.68
CA ALA A 213 -19.72 -1.23 -3.36
C ALA A 213 -20.74 -1.86 -2.38
#